data_631878c5139226ba6641e2b7f2174fac
#
_entry.id   631878c5139226ba6641e2b7f2174fac
#
_cell.length_a   1.000
_cell.length_b   1.000
_cell.length_c   1.000
_cell.angle_alpha   90.00
_cell.angle_beta   90.00
_cell.angle_gamma   90.00
#
_symmetry.space_group_name_H-M   'P 1'
#
loop_
_entity.id
_entity.type
_entity.pdbx_description
1 polymer ?
#
loop_
_entity_poly.entity_id
_entity_poly.type
_entity_poly.pdbx_seq_one_letter_code
_entity_poly.pdbx_strand_id
1 'polypeptide(L)'
;EIVRDEGAKKTYYEIRFTPKELGIKGGKFSADTEFGVGICVNDGDKGAGQDGQKGWSGWYTHSIVFGKNPENTGLVKLSAEQLAVDPKGKIATTWGTLKSAK
;
A
#
# COMPACT_ATOMS: atom_id res chain seq x y z
N GLU A 1 -8.79 -2.70 -1.52
CA GLU A 1 -9.82 -1.78 -2.04
C GLU A 1 -9.17 -0.51 -2.59
N ILE A 2 -9.71 0.05 -3.64
CA ILE A 2 -9.21 1.27 -4.27
C ILE A 2 -10.39 2.23 -4.43
N VAL A 3 -10.22 3.47 -3.96
CA VAL A 3 -11.24 4.52 -4.04
C VAL A 3 -10.62 5.79 -4.64
N ARG A 4 -11.32 6.37 -5.61
CA ARG A 4 -10.94 7.64 -6.22
C ARG A 4 -11.82 8.76 -5.70
N ASP A 5 -11.17 9.82 -5.20
CA ASP A 5 -11.81 11.09 -4.88
C ASP A 5 -11.52 12.07 -6.03
N GLU A 6 -12.50 12.28 -6.89
CA GLU A 6 -12.32 13.17 -8.03
C GLU A 6 -12.25 14.64 -7.64
N GLY A 7 -12.92 15.03 -6.57
CA GLY A 7 -12.86 16.41 -6.07
C GLY A 7 -11.46 16.78 -5.60
N ALA A 8 -10.84 15.92 -4.81
CA ALA A 8 -9.48 16.12 -4.30
C ALA A 8 -8.40 15.65 -5.28
N LYS A 9 -8.77 14.99 -6.39
CA LYS A 9 -7.82 14.37 -7.34
C LYS A 9 -6.88 13.37 -6.68
N LYS A 10 -7.38 12.62 -5.71
CA LYS A 10 -6.61 11.62 -4.95
C LYS A 10 -7.18 10.22 -5.14
N THR A 11 -6.31 9.25 -5.17
CA THR A 11 -6.66 7.84 -5.14
C THR A 11 -6.16 7.22 -3.84
N TYR A 12 -7.04 6.52 -3.16
CA TYR A 12 -6.74 5.82 -1.92
C TYR A 12 -6.65 4.34 -2.18
N TYR A 13 -5.61 3.71 -1.64
CA TYR A 13 -5.38 2.28 -1.72
C TYR A 13 -5.42 1.69 -0.32
N GLU A 14 -6.28 0.74 -0.09
CA GLU A 14 -6.35 -0.03 1.15
C GLU A 14 -5.97 -1.47 0.86
N ILE A 15 -4.91 -1.93 1.47
CA ILE A 15 -4.38 -3.28 1.28
C ILE A 15 -4.32 -3.96 2.64
N ARG A 16 -4.84 -5.17 2.69
CA ARG A 16 -4.79 -6.01 3.89
C ARG A 16 -3.95 -7.25 3.60
N PHE A 17 -3.04 -7.55 4.49
CA PHE A 17 -2.26 -8.78 4.47
C PHE A 17 -2.46 -9.57 5.74
N THR A 18 -2.54 -10.88 5.61
CA THR A 18 -2.45 -11.79 6.75
C THR A 18 -0.97 -12.17 6.99
N PRO A 19 -0.63 -12.63 8.21
CA PRO A 19 0.73 -13.12 8.47
C PRO A 19 1.16 -14.24 7.51
N LYS A 20 0.23 -15.11 7.14
CA LYS A 20 0.49 -16.20 6.19
C LYS A 20 0.85 -15.68 4.81
N GLU A 21 0.13 -14.68 4.32
CA GLU A 21 0.40 -14.06 3.00
C GLU A 21 1.75 -13.37 2.95
N LEU A 22 2.21 -12.83 4.07
CA LEU A 22 3.53 -12.24 4.21
C LEU A 22 4.64 -13.28 4.49
N GLY A 23 4.29 -14.56 4.58
CA GLY A 23 5.26 -15.61 4.85
C GLY A 23 5.84 -15.58 6.26
N ILE A 24 5.13 -14.98 7.21
CA ILE A 24 5.60 -14.87 8.59
C ILE A 24 5.46 -16.21 9.30
N LYS A 25 6.58 -16.72 9.80
CA LYS A 25 6.62 -17.97 10.55
C LYS A 25 5.79 -17.86 11.82
N GLY A 26 5.05 -18.92 12.13
CA GLY A 26 4.18 -18.96 13.31
C GLY A 26 2.77 -18.37 13.09
N GLY A 27 2.52 -17.73 11.94
CA GLY A 27 1.19 -17.27 11.53
C GLY A 27 0.60 -16.15 12.38
N LYS A 28 1.43 -15.43 13.13
CA LYS A 28 1.02 -14.31 13.98
C LYS A 28 1.94 -13.11 13.79
N PHE A 29 1.37 -11.93 13.85
CA PHE A 29 2.12 -10.71 14.00
C PHE A 29 2.54 -10.54 15.46
N SER A 30 3.79 -10.16 15.67
CA SER A 30 4.33 -9.83 16.99
C SER A 30 5.23 -8.62 16.89
N ALA A 31 5.53 -8.00 18.03
CA ALA A 31 6.56 -6.97 18.08
C ALA A 31 7.87 -7.50 17.52
N ASP A 32 8.62 -6.62 16.87
CA ASP A 32 9.90 -6.93 16.23
C ASP A 32 9.84 -7.87 15.02
N THR A 33 8.66 -8.27 14.58
CA THR A 33 8.50 -8.97 13.30
C THR A 33 8.97 -8.06 12.16
N GLU A 34 9.85 -8.59 11.32
CA GLU A 34 10.40 -7.85 10.18
C GLU A 34 9.99 -8.50 8.85
N PHE A 35 9.70 -7.67 7.86
CA PHE A 35 9.45 -8.14 6.49
C PHE A 35 9.78 -7.03 5.48
N GLY A 36 10.00 -7.42 4.24
CA GLY A 36 10.26 -6.48 3.16
C GLY A 36 8.98 -6.09 2.42
N VAL A 37 8.85 -4.83 2.06
CA VAL A 37 7.73 -4.33 1.25
C VAL A 37 8.26 -3.45 0.13
N GLY A 38 7.72 -3.64 -1.05
CA GLY A 38 7.88 -2.71 -2.16
C GLY A 38 6.52 -2.45 -2.79
N ILE A 39 6.25 -1.20 -3.10
CA ILE A 39 4.98 -0.79 -3.71
C ILE A 39 5.30 0.01 -4.95
N CYS A 40 4.64 -0.34 -6.06
CA CYS A 40 4.74 0.39 -7.30
C CYS A 40 3.34 0.69 -7.83
N VAL A 41 3.08 1.95 -8.12
CA VAL A 41 1.87 2.39 -8.77
C VAL A 41 2.22 2.77 -10.20
N ASN A 42 1.60 2.10 -11.16
CA ASN A 42 1.76 2.42 -12.56
C ASN A 42 0.70 3.44 -12.96
N ASP A 43 1.14 4.51 -13.59
CA ASP A 43 0.24 5.48 -14.19
C ASP A 43 0.02 5.07 -15.65
N GLY A 44 -1.24 4.81 -16.01
CA GLY A 44 -1.64 4.42 -17.35
C GLY A 44 -2.70 5.35 -17.93
N ASP A 45 -2.52 5.70 -19.20
CA ASP A 45 -3.49 6.52 -19.90
C ASP A 45 -4.61 5.69 -20.55
N LYS A 46 -5.70 6.37 -20.88
CA LYS A 46 -6.86 5.78 -21.52
C LYS A 46 -6.48 5.07 -22.84
N GLY A 47 -6.92 3.84 -22.97
CA GLY A 47 -6.70 3.04 -24.17
C GLY A 47 -5.31 2.40 -24.25
N ALA A 48 -4.50 2.59 -23.24
CA ALA A 48 -3.14 2.11 -23.22
C ALA A 48 -3.02 0.84 -22.41
N GLY A 49 -2.58 -0.22 -22.98
CA GLY A 49 -2.08 -1.38 -22.24
C GLY A 49 -0.74 -1.03 -21.57
N GLN A 50 0.24 -1.91 -21.64
CA GLN A 50 1.57 -1.60 -21.14
C GLN A 50 2.21 -0.38 -21.81
N ASP A 51 1.92 -0.16 -23.06
CA ASP A 51 2.48 0.95 -23.85
C ASP A 51 2.00 2.32 -23.40
N GLY A 52 0.91 2.36 -22.65
CA GLY A 52 0.38 3.61 -22.11
C GLY A 52 0.82 3.95 -20.71
N GLN A 53 1.72 3.21 -20.14
CA GLN A 53 2.29 3.54 -18.83
C GLN A 53 3.15 4.80 -18.97
N LYS A 54 2.76 5.86 -18.27
CA LYS A 54 3.45 7.15 -18.30
C LYS A 54 4.47 7.32 -17.20
N GLY A 55 4.38 6.53 -16.15
CA GLY A 55 5.31 6.63 -15.05
C GLY A 55 5.08 5.54 -14.01
N TRP A 56 6.04 5.45 -13.14
CA TRP A 56 6.06 4.50 -12.04
C TRP A 56 6.42 5.28 -10.78
N SER A 57 5.60 5.17 -9.77
CA SER A 57 5.80 5.83 -8.50
C SER A 57 5.50 4.86 -7.37
N GLY A 58 6.11 5.08 -6.23
CA GLY A 58 5.85 4.25 -5.08
C GLY A 58 6.97 4.26 -4.06
N TRP A 59 6.98 3.22 -3.25
CA TRP A 59 7.95 3.02 -2.20
C TRP A 59 8.79 1.77 -2.51
N TYR A 60 10.09 1.93 -2.66
CA TYR A 60 11.01 0.86 -3.08
C TYR A 60 10.57 0.16 -4.37
N THR A 61 10.28 0.94 -5.38
CA THR A 61 9.78 0.45 -6.68
C THR A 61 10.75 -0.49 -7.38
N HIS A 62 12.06 -0.33 -7.15
CA HIS A 62 13.08 -1.18 -7.75
C HIS A 62 13.03 -2.65 -7.30
N SER A 63 12.28 -2.95 -6.25
CA SER A 63 12.04 -4.34 -5.87
C SER A 63 11.10 -5.06 -6.82
N ILE A 64 10.40 -4.33 -7.68
CA ILE A 64 9.35 -4.84 -8.58
C ILE A 64 9.69 -4.53 -10.04
N VAL A 65 10.13 -3.29 -10.31
CA VAL A 65 10.47 -2.82 -11.66
C VAL A 65 11.75 -3.51 -12.13
N PHE A 66 11.76 -3.99 -13.36
CA PHE A 66 12.85 -4.77 -13.97
C PHE A 66 13.09 -6.14 -13.32
N GLY A 67 12.06 -6.75 -12.79
CA GLY A 67 12.10 -8.06 -12.17
C GLY A 67 11.75 -8.00 -10.69
N LYS A 68 11.64 -9.17 -10.08
CA LYS A 68 11.40 -9.28 -8.65
C LYS A 68 12.72 -9.36 -7.91
N ASN A 69 13.03 -8.33 -7.17
CA ASN A 69 14.28 -8.20 -6.41
C ASN A 69 13.97 -8.04 -4.93
N PRO A 70 13.79 -9.15 -4.18
CA PRO A 70 13.44 -9.10 -2.76
C PRO A 70 14.43 -8.31 -1.91
N GLU A 71 15.69 -8.32 -2.30
CA GLU A 71 16.76 -7.59 -1.62
C GLU A 71 16.63 -6.07 -1.71
N ASN A 72 15.83 -5.59 -2.63
CA ASN A 72 15.61 -4.16 -2.85
C ASN A 72 14.31 -3.65 -2.21
N THR A 73 13.68 -4.44 -1.36
CA THR A 73 12.49 -4.01 -0.61
C THR A 73 12.86 -3.10 0.55
N GLY A 74 11.90 -2.24 0.94
CA GLY A 74 12.03 -1.50 2.18
C GLY A 74 11.75 -2.40 3.38
N LEU A 75 12.53 -2.25 4.44
CA LEU A 75 12.34 -3.00 5.67
C LEU A 75 11.19 -2.41 6.48
N VAL A 76 10.25 -3.28 6.86
CA VAL A 76 9.20 -2.96 7.82
C VAL A 76 9.45 -3.76 9.09
N LYS A 77 9.47 -3.08 10.23
CA LYS A 77 9.56 -3.69 11.54
C LYS A 77 8.32 -3.32 12.35
N LEU A 78 7.64 -4.32 12.87
CA LEU A 78 6.45 -4.09 13.68
C LEU A 78 6.85 -3.63 15.08
N SER A 79 6.14 -2.63 15.58
CA SER A 79 6.33 -2.10 16.93
C SER A 79 5.21 -2.60 17.86
N ALA A 80 5.54 -2.80 19.12
CA ALA A 80 4.55 -3.02 20.17
C ALA A 80 3.84 -1.71 20.59
N GLU A 81 4.34 -0.57 20.14
CA GLU A 81 3.77 0.72 20.45
C GLU A 81 2.40 0.90 19.80
N GLN A 82 1.42 1.25 20.59
CA GLN A 82 0.12 1.68 20.08
C GLN A 82 0.11 3.20 19.93
N LEU A 83 0.08 3.66 18.71
CA LEU A 83 -0.07 5.07 18.46
C LEU A 83 -1.52 5.48 18.73
N ALA A 84 -1.69 6.59 19.47
CA ALA A 84 -3.00 7.20 19.62
C ALA A 84 -3.52 7.60 18.24
N VAL A 85 -4.70 7.07 17.91
CA VAL A 85 -5.31 7.30 16.61
C VAL A 85 -6.29 8.45 16.73
N ASP A 86 -5.93 9.63 16.20
CA ASP A 86 -6.90 10.70 16.00
C ASP A 86 -7.83 10.32 14.84
N PRO A 87 -9.15 10.15 15.09
CA PRO A 87 -10.10 9.80 14.04
C PRO A 87 -10.29 10.92 13.02
N LYS A 88 -9.92 12.18 13.36
CA LYS A 88 -9.99 13.29 12.40
C LYS A 88 -8.78 13.28 11.48
N GLY A 89 -9.02 13.32 10.17
CA GLY A 89 -7.97 13.38 9.15
C GLY A 89 -7.26 12.07 8.88
N LYS A 90 -7.71 10.97 9.43
CA LYS A 90 -7.13 9.65 9.14
C LYS A 90 -7.73 9.05 7.87
N ILE A 91 -6.93 8.23 7.20
CA ILE A 91 -7.37 7.50 6.00
C ILE A 91 -8.64 6.70 6.29
N ALA A 92 -8.75 6.03 7.43
CA ALA A 92 -9.93 5.26 7.81
C ALA A 92 -11.20 6.12 7.85
N THR A 93 -11.13 7.34 8.41
CA THR A 93 -12.26 8.28 8.45
C THR A 93 -12.59 8.79 7.05
N THR A 94 -11.59 9.20 6.29
CA THR A 94 -11.76 9.63 4.90
C THR A 94 -12.37 8.53 4.06
N TRP A 95 -11.89 7.32 4.22
CA TRP A 95 -12.36 6.13 3.53
C TRP A 95 -13.83 5.84 3.82
N GLY A 96 -14.21 5.87 5.10
CA GLY A 96 -15.59 5.70 5.52
C GLY A 96 -16.51 6.77 4.94
N THR A 97 -16.08 8.02 4.92
CA THR A 97 -16.81 9.14 4.33
C THR A 97 -17.02 8.94 2.83
N LEU A 98 -15.99 8.55 2.10
CA LEU A 98 -16.09 8.29 0.66
C LEU A 98 -17.03 7.11 0.35
N LYS A 99 -17.00 6.06 1.13
CA LYS A 99 -17.90 4.92 0.99
C LYS A 99 -19.37 5.31 1.27
N SER A 100 -19.59 6.16 2.25
CA SER A 100 -20.93 6.62 2.64
C SER A 100 -21.54 7.59 1.64
N ALA A 101 -20.74 8.28 0.85
CA ALA A 101 -21.17 9.26 -0.14
C ALA A 101 -21.70 8.64 -1.45
N LYS A 102 -21.70 7.32 -1.56
CA LYS A 102 -22.18 6.61 -2.76
C LYS A 102 -23.68 6.32 -2.69
#